data_98393fe235f24464b9d60f1233247d84
#
_entry.id   98393fe235f24464b9d60f1233247d84
#
_cell.length_a   1.000
_cell.length_b   1.000
_cell.length_c   1.000
_cell.angle_alpha   90.00
_cell.angle_beta   90.00
_cell.angle_gamma   90.00
#
_symmetry.space_group_name_H-M   'P 1'
#
loop_
_entity.id
_entity.type
_entity.pdbx_description
1 polymer ?
#
loop_
_entity_poly.entity_id
_entity_poly.type
_entity_poly.pdbx_seq_one_letter_code
_entity_poly.pdbx_strand_id
1 'polypeptide(L)'
;MAGELVDNTGKGEARWSWPPIHPEGYKFGAIFAAVTLVFAFLAWETLAWPFGALTLGALAFFRDPERAVPQDENAIIAPADGLVTLITEVEPPPELQIDDQDGRGLGSQSVTRVSIFMSVFDVHINRSPVSGTIRRVVYIPGKFMNADLDKASEENERQHILVEQGNGQAIGFTQIAGLVARRIVPFVKPGDIVADGQRVGLIRFGSRVDVYLPQGTLPEVLLGQKIVAGETVIARIGQQRLIEGVAQ
;
A
#
# COMPACT_ATOMS: atom_id res chain seq x y z
N MET A 1 -3.57 -12.67 -15.05
CA MET A 1 -2.49 -13.47 -15.67
C MET A 1 -1.66 -13.99 -14.52
N ALA A 2 -1.44 -15.31 -14.43
CA ALA A 2 -0.52 -15.88 -13.46
C ALA A 2 0.89 -15.37 -13.80
N GLY A 3 1.61 -14.81 -12.82
CA GLY A 3 2.99 -14.37 -13.00
C GLY A 3 3.92 -15.56 -13.26
N GLU A 4 5.05 -15.28 -13.85
CA GLU A 4 6.11 -16.27 -14.03
C GLU A 4 6.69 -16.64 -12.65
N LEU A 5 6.92 -17.94 -12.41
CA LEU A 5 7.54 -18.42 -11.18
C LEU A 5 9.00 -17.93 -11.12
N VAL A 6 9.32 -17.19 -10.06
CA VAL A 6 10.68 -16.73 -9.76
C VAL A 6 11.19 -17.54 -8.59
N ASP A 7 12.31 -18.26 -8.78
CA ASP A 7 12.91 -19.08 -7.73
C ASP A 7 14.38 -18.67 -7.46
N ASN A 8 14.97 -19.24 -6.44
CA ASN A 8 16.37 -19.01 -6.06
C ASN A 8 17.32 -20.11 -6.55
N THR A 9 16.92 -20.93 -7.52
CA THR A 9 17.73 -22.03 -8.03
C THR A 9 18.85 -21.60 -8.99
N GLY A 10 18.94 -20.29 -9.27
CA GLY A 10 19.97 -19.70 -10.14
C GLY A 10 19.71 -19.91 -11.63
N LYS A 11 18.51 -20.31 -12.01
CA LYS A 11 18.09 -20.45 -13.41
C LYS A 11 17.33 -19.19 -13.83
N GLY A 12 18.01 -18.27 -14.46
CA GLY A 12 17.42 -17.05 -14.99
C GLY A 12 18.29 -15.82 -14.73
N GLU A 13 18.09 -14.77 -15.51
CA GLU A 13 18.74 -13.48 -15.37
C GLU A 13 17.68 -12.41 -15.12
N ALA A 14 17.70 -11.76 -13.97
CA ALA A 14 16.91 -10.56 -13.76
C ALA A 14 17.57 -9.38 -14.48
N ARG A 15 16.85 -8.72 -15.37
CA ARG A 15 17.31 -7.49 -16.05
C ARG A 15 16.54 -6.30 -15.53
N TRP A 16 17.28 -5.27 -15.15
CA TRP A 16 16.64 -4.01 -14.77
C TRP A 16 15.93 -3.40 -16.00
N SER A 17 14.69 -2.99 -15.83
CA SER A 17 13.90 -2.25 -16.81
C SER A 17 13.21 -1.06 -16.14
N TRP A 18 12.90 -0.04 -16.92
CA TRP A 18 12.04 1.04 -16.43
C TRP A 18 10.69 0.47 -16.04
N PRO A 19 10.19 0.74 -14.81
CA PRO A 19 8.88 0.28 -14.42
C PRO A 19 7.80 0.90 -15.31
N PRO A 20 6.76 0.16 -15.68
CA PRO A 20 5.63 0.72 -16.39
C PRO A 20 5.00 1.85 -15.57
N ILE A 21 4.29 2.74 -16.25
CA ILE A 21 3.60 3.86 -15.63
C ILE A 21 2.11 3.53 -15.59
N HIS A 22 1.50 3.67 -14.42
CA HIS A 22 0.06 3.50 -14.27
C HIS A 22 -0.71 4.52 -15.13
N PRO A 23 -1.86 4.17 -15.74
CA PRO A 23 -2.65 5.05 -16.61
C PRO A 23 -2.99 6.42 -16.02
N GLU A 24 -3.18 6.51 -14.70
CA GLU A 24 -3.36 7.78 -14.00
C GLU A 24 -2.15 8.72 -14.16
N GLY A 25 -0.93 8.17 -14.22
CA GLY A 25 0.30 8.96 -14.39
C GLY A 25 0.38 9.65 -15.73
N TYR A 26 -0.12 9.04 -16.79
CA TYR A 26 -0.16 9.67 -18.11
C TYR A 26 -1.07 10.91 -18.14
N LYS A 27 -2.17 10.93 -17.38
CA LYS A 27 -3.06 12.09 -17.28
C LYS A 27 -2.34 13.29 -16.68
N PHE A 28 -1.68 13.11 -15.52
CA PHE A 28 -0.93 14.17 -14.85
C PHE A 28 0.31 14.57 -15.66
N GLY A 29 1.04 13.59 -16.19
CA GLY A 29 2.19 13.84 -17.06
C GLY A 29 1.83 14.66 -18.29
N ALA A 30 0.71 14.34 -18.96
CA ALA A 30 0.25 15.10 -20.12
C ALA A 30 -0.15 16.54 -19.76
N ILE A 31 -0.82 16.76 -18.62
CA ILE A 31 -1.17 18.11 -18.16
C ILE A 31 0.09 18.94 -17.92
N PHE A 32 1.06 18.43 -17.15
CA PHE A 32 2.29 19.17 -16.88
C PHE A 32 3.14 19.35 -18.13
N ALA A 33 3.20 18.35 -19.02
CA ALA A 33 3.91 18.47 -20.30
C ALA A 33 3.28 19.55 -21.20
N ALA A 34 1.95 19.61 -21.30
CA ALA A 34 1.26 20.66 -22.06
C ALA A 34 1.59 22.06 -21.52
N VAL A 35 1.57 22.24 -20.20
CA VAL A 35 1.93 23.50 -19.54
C VAL A 35 3.41 23.85 -19.82
N THR A 36 4.31 22.87 -19.74
CA THR A 36 5.73 23.03 -20.10
C THR A 36 5.88 23.55 -21.53
N LEU A 37 5.19 22.91 -22.48
CA LEU A 37 5.25 23.31 -23.90
C LEU A 37 4.71 24.73 -24.14
N VAL A 38 3.63 25.12 -23.45
CA VAL A 38 3.10 26.48 -23.52
C VAL A 38 4.12 27.49 -23.03
N PHE A 39 4.76 27.28 -21.90
CA PHE A 39 5.78 28.20 -21.39
C PHE A 39 7.03 28.23 -22.25
N ALA A 40 7.46 27.10 -22.80
CA ALA A 40 8.57 27.05 -23.74
C ALA A 40 8.25 27.82 -25.04
N PHE A 41 7.03 27.70 -25.58
CA PHE A 41 6.57 28.42 -26.74
C PHE A 41 6.52 29.94 -26.51
N LEU A 42 6.15 30.38 -25.30
CA LEU A 42 6.14 31.79 -24.92
C LEU A 42 7.52 32.32 -24.53
N ALA A 43 8.57 31.53 -24.69
CA ALA A 43 9.96 31.82 -24.28
C ALA A 43 10.09 32.16 -22.76
N TRP A 44 9.23 31.61 -21.93
CA TRP A 44 9.26 31.76 -20.47
C TRP A 44 10.00 30.57 -19.83
N GLU A 45 11.28 30.46 -20.12
CA GLU A 45 12.12 29.33 -19.71
C GLU A 45 12.13 29.12 -18.21
N THR A 46 12.11 30.20 -17.42
CA THR A 46 12.06 30.14 -15.93
C THR A 46 10.88 29.33 -15.42
N LEU A 47 9.74 29.32 -16.12
CA LEU A 47 8.56 28.53 -15.78
C LEU A 47 8.54 27.17 -16.49
N ALA A 48 9.07 27.08 -17.70
CA ALA A 48 9.10 25.82 -18.45
C ALA A 48 9.89 24.72 -17.71
N TRP A 49 11.05 25.04 -17.12
CA TRP A 49 11.87 24.07 -16.40
C TRP A 49 11.20 23.45 -15.19
N PRO A 50 10.58 24.22 -14.24
CA PRO A 50 9.84 23.63 -13.13
C PRO A 50 8.70 22.70 -13.56
N PHE A 51 7.91 23.08 -14.58
CA PHE A 51 6.83 22.22 -15.08
C PHE A 51 7.36 20.99 -15.83
N GLY A 52 8.49 21.09 -16.50
CA GLY A 52 9.21 19.93 -17.05
C GLY A 52 9.64 18.96 -15.97
N ALA A 53 10.20 19.47 -14.88
CA ALA A 53 10.55 18.66 -13.71
C ALA A 53 9.31 18.01 -13.05
N LEU A 54 8.19 18.74 -12.95
CA LEU A 54 6.92 18.18 -12.45
C LEU A 54 6.37 17.10 -13.37
N THR A 55 6.56 17.21 -14.69
CA THR A 55 6.18 16.16 -15.64
C THR A 55 6.92 14.86 -15.33
N LEU A 56 8.25 14.93 -15.19
CA LEU A 56 9.08 13.76 -14.86
C LEU A 56 8.73 13.23 -13.46
N GLY A 57 8.53 14.11 -12.49
CA GLY A 57 8.11 13.76 -11.13
C GLY A 57 6.77 13.03 -11.10
N ALA A 58 5.78 13.49 -11.88
CA ALA A 58 4.48 12.84 -11.97
C ALA A 58 4.59 11.43 -12.59
N LEU A 59 5.36 11.28 -13.67
CA LEU A 59 5.59 9.97 -14.28
C LEU A 59 6.31 9.03 -13.32
N ALA A 60 7.33 9.50 -12.58
CA ALA A 60 8.05 8.73 -11.59
C ALA A 60 7.15 8.32 -10.40
N PHE A 61 6.27 9.22 -9.95
CA PHE A 61 5.33 8.97 -8.86
C PHE A 61 4.35 7.83 -9.18
N PHE A 62 3.83 7.80 -10.41
CA PHE A 62 2.88 6.79 -10.86
C PHE A 62 3.54 5.55 -11.46
N ARG A 63 4.82 5.30 -11.17
CA ARG A 63 5.48 4.05 -11.59
C ARG A 63 4.84 2.85 -10.92
N ASP A 64 4.72 1.76 -11.66
CA ASP A 64 4.07 0.53 -11.22
C ASP A 64 4.98 -0.69 -11.49
N PRO A 65 6.06 -0.86 -10.71
CA PRO A 65 7.00 -1.95 -10.91
C PRO A 65 6.36 -3.32 -10.68
N GLU A 66 6.83 -4.30 -11.42
CA GLU A 66 6.58 -5.71 -11.07
C GLU A 66 7.31 -6.05 -9.77
N ARG A 67 6.77 -7.04 -9.04
CA ARG A 67 7.30 -7.45 -7.73
C ARG A 67 7.46 -8.96 -7.67
N ALA A 68 8.56 -9.42 -7.13
CA ALA A 68 8.77 -10.84 -6.80
C ALA A 68 8.07 -11.16 -5.48
N VAL A 69 6.86 -11.70 -5.58
CA VAL A 69 5.99 -11.95 -4.41
C VAL A 69 6.32 -13.30 -3.80
N PRO A 70 6.74 -13.37 -2.51
CA PRO A 70 6.93 -14.63 -1.81
C PRO A 70 5.64 -15.46 -1.82
N GLN A 71 5.76 -16.76 -2.10
CA GLN A 71 4.62 -17.69 -2.10
C GLN A 71 4.67 -18.51 -0.81
N ASP A 72 4.05 -17.99 0.24
CA ASP A 72 3.94 -18.61 1.55
C ASP A 72 2.53 -18.33 2.11
N GLU A 73 1.72 -19.36 2.26
CA GLU A 73 0.31 -19.26 2.68
C GLU A 73 0.12 -18.60 4.06
N ASN A 74 1.17 -18.62 4.90
CA ASN A 74 1.14 -17.98 6.22
C ASN A 74 1.72 -16.57 6.21
N ALA A 75 2.36 -16.14 5.13
CA ALA A 75 2.96 -14.82 5.09
C ALA A 75 1.92 -13.72 4.90
N ILE A 76 2.08 -12.65 5.66
CA ILE A 76 1.40 -11.37 5.45
C ILE A 76 2.43 -10.44 4.82
N ILE A 77 2.18 -10.02 3.59
CA ILE A 77 3.12 -9.26 2.77
C ILE A 77 2.82 -7.76 2.90
N ALA A 78 3.85 -6.93 2.82
CA ALA A 78 3.70 -5.49 2.86
C ALA A 78 2.76 -4.99 1.73
N PRO A 79 1.67 -4.28 2.05
CA PRO A 79 0.75 -3.75 1.05
C PRO A 79 1.24 -2.43 0.42
N ALA A 80 2.29 -1.83 0.95
CA ALA A 80 2.81 -0.54 0.52
C ALA A 80 4.33 -0.48 0.60
N ASP A 81 4.95 0.30 -0.31
CA ASP A 81 6.34 0.76 -0.16
C ASP A 81 6.39 1.84 0.91
N GLY A 82 7.40 1.84 1.75
CA GLY A 82 7.58 2.94 2.70
C GLY A 82 8.39 2.59 3.93
N LEU A 83 8.20 3.42 4.95
CA LEU A 83 8.83 3.31 6.26
C LEU A 83 7.84 2.78 7.28
N VAL A 84 8.21 1.79 8.06
CA VAL A 84 7.43 1.37 9.23
C VAL A 84 7.55 2.45 10.31
N THR A 85 6.49 3.24 10.50
CA THR A 85 6.50 4.37 11.43
C THR A 85 5.87 4.06 12.77
N LEU A 86 5.01 3.03 12.83
CA LEU A 86 4.33 2.66 14.07
C LEU A 86 4.04 1.16 14.10
N ILE A 87 4.28 0.54 15.23
CA ILE A 87 3.84 -0.81 15.59
C ILE A 87 3.17 -0.70 16.95
N THR A 88 1.87 -0.96 17.04
CA THR A 88 1.11 -0.77 18.29
C THR A 88 -0.10 -1.69 18.34
N GLU A 89 -0.56 -1.99 19.56
CA GLU A 89 -1.82 -2.68 19.76
C GLU A 89 -2.99 -1.70 19.71
N VAL A 90 -4.01 -2.06 18.93
CA VAL A 90 -5.22 -1.25 18.75
C VAL A 90 -6.45 -2.13 18.64
N GLU A 91 -7.62 -1.59 18.96
CA GLU A 91 -8.87 -2.19 18.52
C GLU A 91 -9.01 -2.01 17.00
N PRO A 92 -9.40 -3.04 16.23
CA PRO A 92 -9.64 -2.88 14.81
C PRO A 92 -10.75 -1.85 14.54
N PRO A 93 -10.69 -1.08 13.45
CA PRO A 93 -11.80 -0.23 13.05
C PRO A 93 -13.12 -1.00 13.00
N PRO A 94 -14.25 -0.40 13.42
CA PRO A 94 -15.56 -1.08 13.40
C PRO A 94 -15.90 -1.69 12.04
N GLU A 95 -15.47 -1.05 10.96
CA GLU A 95 -15.69 -1.50 9.59
C GLU A 95 -14.94 -2.79 9.23
N LEU A 96 -13.93 -3.17 10.01
CA LEU A 96 -13.13 -4.39 9.85
C LEU A 96 -13.45 -5.44 10.91
N GLN A 97 -14.25 -5.10 11.94
CA GLN A 97 -14.70 -6.05 12.94
C GLN A 97 -15.70 -7.06 12.35
N ILE A 98 -16.10 -8.03 13.14
CA ILE A 98 -17.03 -9.09 12.74
C ILE A 98 -18.36 -8.46 12.29
N ASP A 99 -18.87 -8.92 11.16
CA ASP A 99 -20.23 -8.64 10.75
C ASP A 99 -21.17 -9.62 11.45
N ASP A 100 -22.22 -9.09 12.09
CA ASP A 100 -23.23 -9.91 12.78
C ASP A 100 -23.94 -10.88 11.83
N GLN A 101 -23.94 -10.60 10.51
CA GLN A 101 -24.58 -11.44 9.52
C GLN A 101 -23.70 -12.61 9.05
N ASP A 102 -22.38 -12.42 8.95
CA ASP A 102 -21.46 -13.41 8.37
C ASP A 102 -20.52 -14.04 9.41
N GLY A 103 -20.38 -13.44 10.59
CA GLY A 103 -19.44 -13.87 11.63
C GLY A 103 -17.96 -13.72 11.21
N ARG A 104 -17.67 -12.94 10.17
CA ARG A 104 -16.35 -12.82 9.53
C ARG A 104 -15.78 -11.43 9.69
N GLY A 105 -14.55 -11.35 10.15
CA GLY A 105 -13.83 -10.11 10.36
C GLY A 105 -12.67 -10.28 11.33
N LEU A 106 -12.08 -9.16 11.78
CA LEU A 106 -10.92 -9.19 12.69
C LEU A 106 -11.32 -9.43 14.16
N GLY A 107 -12.62 -9.43 14.48
CA GLY A 107 -13.08 -9.43 15.86
C GLY A 107 -12.95 -8.05 16.51
N SER A 108 -13.38 -7.96 17.78
CA SER A 108 -13.32 -6.73 18.59
C SER A 108 -12.13 -6.69 19.56
N GLN A 109 -11.31 -7.74 19.58
CA GLN A 109 -10.16 -7.80 20.48
C GLN A 109 -8.99 -7.00 19.88
N SER A 110 -8.11 -6.50 20.76
CA SER A 110 -6.91 -5.79 20.37
C SER A 110 -6.01 -6.65 19.46
N VAL A 111 -5.51 -6.02 18.40
CA VAL A 111 -4.62 -6.62 17.41
C VAL A 111 -3.41 -5.72 17.18
N THR A 112 -2.32 -6.28 16.71
CA THR A 112 -1.15 -5.48 16.35
C THR A 112 -1.39 -4.76 15.02
N ARG A 113 -1.28 -3.43 15.04
CA ARG A 113 -1.29 -2.59 13.84
C ARG A 113 0.14 -2.25 13.44
N VAL A 114 0.49 -2.50 12.19
CA VAL A 114 1.73 -2.04 11.54
C VAL A 114 1.38 -0.91 10.59
N SER A 115 1.92 0.29 10.83
CA SER A 115 1.69 1.48 10.01
C SER A 115 2.88 1.76 9.11
N ILE A 116 2.61 1.93 7.82
CA ILE A 116 3.61 2.11 6.76
C ILE A 116 3.40 3.49 6.14
N PHE A 117 4.32 4.41 6.38
CA PHE A 117 4.30 5.74 5.79
C PHE A 117 4.95 5.73 4.41
N MET A 118 4.24 6.26 3.42
CA MET A 118 4.68 6.36 2.03
C MET A 118 5.05 7.80 1.72
N SER A 119 6.33 8.05 1.51
CA SER A 119 6.82 9.35 1.04
C SER A 119 6.48 9.57 -0.44
N VAL A 120 6.50 10.81 -0.93
CA VAL A 120 6.24 11.12 -2.34
C VAL A 120 7.20 10.43 -3.33
N PHE A 121 8.31 9.88 -2.84
CA PHE A 121 9.30 9.16 -3.64
C PHE A 121 9.05 7.64 -3.68
N ASP A 122 8.17 7.13 -2.83
CA ASP A 122 7.83 5.71 -2.80
C ASP A 122 6.78 5.36 -3.88
N VAL A 123 6.62 4.07 -4.18
CA VAL A 123 5.56 3.62 -5.10
C VAL A 123 4.23 3.66 -4.38
N HIS A 124 3.23 4.29 -4.99
CA HIS A 124 1.91 4.50 -4.36
C HIS A 124 0.84 3.50 -4.82
N ILE A 125 1.22 2.48 -5.56
CA ILE A 125 0.37 1.33 -5.86
C ILE A 125 0.35 0.42 -4.63
N ASN A 126 -0.84 0.21 -4.06
CA ASN A 126 -1.02 -0.69 -2.93
C ASN A 126 -1.39 -2.10 -3.40
N ARG A 127 -0.96 -3.08 -2.62
CA ARG A 127 -1.07 -4.50 -2.96
C ARG A 127 -1.78 -5.28 -1.86
N SER A 128 -2.40 -6.41 -2.22
CA SER A 128 -3.01 -7.30 -1.24
C SER A 128 -1.93 -7.92 -0.34
N PRO A 129 -2.10 -7.85 0.99
CA PRO A 129 -1.17 -8.48 1.92
C PRO A 129 -1.25 -10.01 1.92
N VAL A 130 -2.38 -10.57 1.47
CA VAL A 130 -2.63 -12.00 1.40
C VAL A 130 -3.50 -12.33 0.19
N SER A 131 -3.47 -13.57 -0.28
CA SER A 131 -4.44 -14.11 -1.24
C SER A 131 -5.78 -14.38 -0.55
N GLY A 132 -6.87 -14.24 -1.30
CA GLY A 132 -8.20 -14.52 -0.77
C GLY A 132 -9.32 -13.79 -1.51
N THR A 133 -10.47 -13.72 -0.85
CA THR A 133 -11.64 -13.00 -1.35
C THR A 133 -11.76 -11.66 -0.64
N ILE A 134 -11.93 -10.58 -1.39
CA ILE A 134 -12.25 -9.26 -0.84
C ILE A 134 -13.66 -9.34 -0.25
N ARG A 135 -13.78 -9.26 1.07
CA ARG A 135 -15.08 -9.30 1.76
C ARG A 135 -15.69 -7.93 1.90
N ARG A 136 -14.86 -6.92 2.18
CA ARG A 136 -15.32 -5.55 2.36
C ARG A 136 -14.37 -4.56 1.71
N VAL A 137 -14.95 -3.51 1.18
CA VAL A 137 -14.26 -2.28 0.79
C VAL A 137 -15.15 -1.14 1.32
N VAL A 138 -14.71 -0.46 2.37
CA VAL A 138 -15.47 0.62 3.01
C VAL A 138 -14.70 1.92 2.89
N TYR A 139 -15.23 2.84 2.12
CA TYR A 139 -14.66 4.17 1.97
C TYR A 139 -15.30 5.14 2.97
N ILE A 140 -14.45 5.87 3.69
CA ILE A 140 -14.87 6.90 4.66
C ILE A 140 -14.26 8.23 4.25
N PRO A 141 -15.08 9.22 3.88
CA PRO A 141 -14.59 10.56 3.62
C PRO A 141 -14.06 11.19 4.91
N GLY A 142 -13.02 12.01 4.80
CA GLY A 142 -12.38 12.62 5.96
C GLY A 142 -11.56 13.83 5.62
N LYS A 143 -10.71 14.24 6.56
CA LYS A 143 -9.77 15.34 6.42
C LYS A 143 -8.52 14.89 5.65
N PHE A 144 -7.62 15.82 5.39
CA PHE A 144 -6.32 15.58 4.76
C PHE A 144 -5.22 16.16 5.66
N MET A 145 -5.01 15.53 6.81
CA MET A 145 -3.90 15.87 7.71
C MET A 145 -2.64 15.10 7.32
N ASN A 146 -1.49 15.46 7.90
CA ASN A 146 -0.27 14.69 7.71
C ASN A 146 -0.50 13.23 8.12
N ALA A 147 -0.29 12.31 7.19
CA ALA A 147 -0.55 10.88 7.39
C ALA A 147 0.37 10.21 8.42
N ASP A 148 1.49 10.85 8.77
CA ASP A 148 2.40 10.38 9.82
C ASP A 148 1.81 10.51 11.24
N LEU A 149 0.81 11.37 11.42
CA LEU A 149 0.14 11.53 12.70
C LEU A 149 -0.77 10.32 12.99
N ASP A 150 -0.78 9.85 14.23
CA ASP A 150 -1.62 8.71 14.64
C ASP A 150 -3.12 9.01 14.43
N LYS A 151 -3.57 10.23 14.73
CA LYS A 151 -4.93 10.71 14.48
C LYS A 151 -5.37 10.66 13.01
N ALA A 152 -4.44 10.57 12.06
CA ALA A 152 -4.77 10.42 10.64
C ALA A 152 -5.54 9.13 10.36
N SER A 153 -5.34 8.06 11.15
CA SER A 153 -6.11 6.82 11.04
C SER A 153 -7.61 7.01 11.28
N GLU A 154 -7.99 8.02 12.07
CA GLU A 154 -9.37 8.24 12.48
C GLU A 154 -10.02 9.41 11.75
N GLU A 155 -9.27 10.46 11.39
CA GLU A 155 -9.81 11.70 10.87
C GLU A 155 -9.64 11.87 9.35
N ASN A 156 -8.63 11.25 8.74
CA ASN A 156 -8.38 11.40 7.31
C ASN A 156 -9.31 10.56 6.43
N GLU A 157 -9.43 10.99 5.16
CA GLU A 157 -10.02 10.15 4.11
C GLU A 157 -9.32 8.80 4.11
N ARG A 158 -10.09 7.73 4.22
CA ARG A 158 -9.56 6.37 4.34
C ARG A 158 -10.44 5.34 3.67
N GLN A 159 -9.84 4.22 3.34
CA GLN A 159 -10.54 3.06 2.80
C GLN A 159 -10.07 1.80 3.51
N HIS A 160 -11.01 1.13 4.15
CA HIS A 160 -10.80 -0.17 4.78
C HIS A 160 -11.03 -1.28 3.78
N ILE A 161 -10.13 -2.25 3.76
CA ILE A 161 -10.24 -3.46 2.93
C ILE A 161 -10.07 -4.67 3.83
N LEU A 162 -10.99 -5.63 3.73
CA LEU A 162 -10.94 -6.91 4.41
C LEU A 162 -10.79 -8.02 3.38
N VAL A 163 -9.74 -8.83 3.53
CA VAL A 163 -9.47 -10.00 2.71
C VAL A 163 -9.63 -11.24 3.57
N GLU A 164 -10.41 -12.21 3.10
CA GLU A 164 -10.56 -13.51 3.74
C GLU A 164 -9.84 -14.56 2.92
N GLN A 165 -8.88 -15.24 3.54
CA GLN A 165 -8.14 -16.35 2.96
C GLN A 165 -9.03 -17.61 2.86
N GLY A 166 -8.62 -18.59 2.06
CA GLY A 166 -9.34 -19.84 1.86
C GLY A 166 -9.54 -20.68 3.14
N ASN A 167 -8.70 -20.48 4.15
CA ASN A 167 -8.82 -21.11 5.47
C ASN A 167 -9.77 -20.37 6.44
N GLY A 168 -10.41 -19.28 6.00
CA GLY A 168 -11.31 -18.43 6.79
C GLY A 168 -10.61 -17.34 7.62
N GLN A 169 -9.28 -17.26 7.59
CA GLN A 169 -8.53 -16.18 8.27
C GLN A 169 -8.77 -14.85 7.55
N ALA A 170 -9.15 -13.84 8.31
CA ALA A 170 -9.33 -12.48 7.79
C ALA A 170 -8.11 -11.60 8.09
N ILE A 171 -7.69 -10.81 7.09
CA ILE A 171 -6.66 -9.78 7.20
C ILE A 171 -7.26 -8.46 6.77
N GLY A 172 -7.17 -7.46 7.63
CA GLY A 172 -7.64 -6.11 7.36
C GLY A 172 -6.48 -5.16 7.10
N PHE A 173 -6.68 -4.20 6.20
CA PHE A 173 -5.77 -3.08 6.05
C PHE A 173 -6.52 -1.82 5.64
N THR A 174 -5.92 -0.68 5.96
CA THR A 174 -6.53 0.63 5.74
C THR A 174 -5.61 1.51 4.92
N GLN A 175 -6.09 1.97 3.78
CA GLN A 175 -5.45 3.02 2.99
C GLN A 175 -5.87 4.37 3.57
N ILE A 176 -4.92 5.26 3.87
CA ILE A 176 -5.15 6.55 4.52
C ILE A 176 -4.50 7.64 3.66
N ALA A 177 -5.32 8.59 3.21
CA ALA A 177 -4.85 9.73 2.45
C ALA A 177 -4.14 10.75 3.35
N GLY A 178 -3.03 11.32 2.88
CA GLY A 178 -2.28 12.35 3.60
C GLY A 178 -2.63 13.77 3.16
N LEU A 179 -1.83 14.74 3.60
CA LEU A 179 -2.06 16.18 3.42
C LEU A 179 -2.19 16.62 1.95
N VAL A 180 -1.39 16.04 1.07
CA VAL A 180 -1.38 16.34 -0.36
C VAL A 180 -2.26 15.35 -1.14
N ALA A 181 -2.51 14.19 -0.57
CA ALA A 181 -3.37 13.16 -1.12
C ALA A 181 -4.82 13.66 -1.15
N ARG A 182 -5.46 13.55 -2.31
CA ARG A 182 -6.87 13.96 -2.44
C ARG A 182 -7.76 12.85 -2.96
N ARG A 183 -7.25 11.63 -3.07
CA ARG A 183 -8.05 10.50 -3.53
C ARG A 183 -7.38 9.14 -3.32
N ILE A 184 -8.14 8.24 -2.75
CA ILE A 184 -7.88 6.80 -2.78
C ILE A 184 -8.63 6.24 -4.00
N VAL A 185 -7.94 5.49 -4.85
CA VAL A 185 -8.50 4.87 -6.06
C VAL A 185 -8.49 3.37 -5.86
N PRO A 186 -9.64 2.73 -5.60
CA PRO A 186 -9.72 1.27 -5.49
C PRO A 186 -9.61 0.62 -6.86
N PHE A 187 -8.97 -0.56 -6.91
CA PHE A 187 -8.93 -1.44 -8.08
C PHE A 187 -9.74 -2.71 -7.86
N VAL A 188 -10.23 -2.91 -6.63
CA VAL A 188 -10.97 -4.08 -6.20
C VAL A 188 -12.32 -3.69 -5.59
N LYS A 189 -13.24 -4.64 -5.58
CA LYS A 189 -14.57 -4.53 -4.97
C LYS A 189 -14.90 -5.79 -4.18
N PRO A 190 -15.88 -5.75 -3.28
CA PRO A 190 -16.34 -6.95 -2.59
C PRO A 190 -16.70 -8.06 -3.56
N GLY A 191 -16.25 -9.29 -3.26
CA GLY A 191 -16.42 -10.48 -4.08
C GLY A 191 -15.26 -10.77 -5.04
N ASP A 192 -14.37 -9.84 -5.27
CA ASP A 192 -13.17 -10.10 -6.09
C ASP A 192 -12.22 -11.09 -5.40
N ILE A 193 -11.61 -11.98 -6.18
CA ILE A 193 -10.54 -12.87 -5.71
C ILE A 193 -9.21 -12.23 -6.04
N VAL A 194 -8.31 -12.15 -5.07
CA VAL A 194 -6.98 -11.56 -5.20
C VAL A 194 -5.90 -12.56 -4.84
N ALA A 195 -4.76 -12.48 -5.52
CA ALA A 195 -3.54 -13.18 -5.15
C ALA A 195 -2.70 -12.35 -4.19
N ASP A 196 -1.73 -12.99 -3.52
CA ASP A 196 -0.70 -12.30 -2.74
C ASP A 196 -0.01 -11.26 -3.60
N GLY A 197 0.21 -10.07 -3.05
CA GLY A 197 0.86 -8.96 -3.75
C GLY A 197 0.12 -8.40 -4.96
N GLN A 198 -1.11 -8.85 -5.26
CA GLN A 198 -1.92 -8.28 -6.33
C GLN A 198 -2.27 -6.81 -6.06
N ARG A 199 -2.25 -5.97 -7.08
CA ARG A 199 -2.60 -4.55 -7.00
C ARG A 199 -4.07 -4.38 -6.58
N VAL A 200 -4.31 -3.61 -5.51
CA VAL A 200 -5.67 -3.40 -4.94
C VAL A 200 -6.11 -1.96 -4.93
N GLY A 201 -5.21 -1.03 -5.14
CA GLY A 201 -5.52 0.39 -5.17
C GLY A 201 -4.31 1.28 -5.33
N LEU A 202 -4.57 2.57 -5.32
CA LEU A 202 -3.58 3.63 -5.44
C LEU A 202 -4.00 4.80 -4.55
N ILE A 203 -3.06 5.38 -3.80
CA ILE A 203 -3.27 6.62 -3.06
C ILE A 203 -2.45 7.73 -3.72
N ARG A 204 -3.06 8.88 -4.03
CA ARG A 204 -2.35 9.99 -4.67
C ARG A 204 -1.67 10.87 -3.62
N PHE A 205 -0.34 11.04 -3.72
CA PHE A 205 0.52 11.99 -3.01
C PHE A 205 0.53 11.93 -1.48
N GLY A 206 1.51 11.21 -0.94
CA GLY A 206 1.83 11.13 0.50
C GLY A 206 0.71 10.48 1.32
N SER A 207 0.97 9.32 1.88
CA SER A 207 -0.07 8.46 2.42
C SER A 207 0.46 7.52 3.48
N ARG A 208 -0.43 6.80 4.12
CA ARG A 208 -0.11 5.71 5.04
C ARG A 208 -0.98 4.50 4.74
N VAL A 209 -0.44 3.32 4.96
CA VAL A 209 -1.22 2.08 4.99
C VAL A 209 -1.04 1.42 6.35
N ASP A 210 -2.14 1.14 7.01
CA ASP A 210 -2.19 0.40 8.27
C ASP A 210 -2.60 -1.04 8.00
N VAL A 211 -1.83 -2.01 8.51
CA VAL A 211 -2.16 -3.45 8.43
C VAL A 211 -2.48 -3.94 9.83
N TYR A 212 -3.58 -4.66 9.97
CA TYR A 212 -4.03 -5.25 11.22
C TYR A 212 -3.71 -6.74 11.20
N LEU A 213 -2.73 -7.15 12.01
CA LEU A 213 -2.29 -8.54 12.10
C LEU A 213 -3.32 -9.36 12.89
N PRO A 214 -3.52 -10.63 12.55
CA PRO A 214 -4.37 -11.53 13.33
C PRO A 214 -3.90 -11.63 14.77
N GLN A 215 -4.84 -11.87 15.67
CA GLN A 215 -4.54 -12.06 17.10
C GLN A 215 -3.45 -13.12 17.30
N GLY A 216 -2.50 -12.83 18.19
CA GLY A 216 -1.38 -13.73 18.48
C GLY A 216 -0.31 -13.80 17.39
N THR A 217 -0.33 -12.88 16.43
CA THR A 217 0.69 -12.75 15.39
C THR A 217 1.55 -11.54 15.65
N LEU A 218 2.86 -11.74 15.80
CA LEU A 218 3.84 -10.66 15.97
C LEU A 218 4.45 -10.25 14.61
N PRO A 219 4.80 -8.97 14.45
CA PRO A 219 5.44 -8.50 13.23
C PRO A 219 6.87 -9.03 13.08
N GLU A 220 7.29 -9.28 11.83
CA GLU A 220 8.66 -9.62 11.43
C GLU A 220 9.40 -8.41 10.85
N VAL A 221 8.89 -7.21 11.09
CA VAL A 221 9.52 -5.95 10.69
C VAL A 221 9.76 -5.08 11.92
N LEU A 222 10.70 -4.15 11.79
CA LEU A 222 11.11 -3.27 12.87
C LEU A 222 10.64 -1.83 12.62
N LEU A 223 10.45 -1.09 13.70
CA LEU A 223 10.21 0.35 13.64
C LEU A 223 11.40 1.04 12.94
N GLY A 224 11.11 1.91 11.96
CA GLY A 224 12.13 2.57 11.14
C GLY A 224 12.65 1.74 9.97
N GLN A 225 12.18 0.50 9.78
CA GLN A 225 12.57 -0.34 8.65
C GLN A 225 11.91 0.16 7.37
N LYS A 226 12.68 0.24 6.27
CA LYS A 226 12.13 0.39 4.91
C LYS A 226 11.65 -0.94 4.39
N ILE A 227 10.45 -0.94 3.82
CA ILE A 227 9.81 -2.14 3.28
C ILE A 227 9.30 -1.89 1.86
N VAL A 228 9.11 -2.98 1.13
CA VAL A 228 8.73 -3.00 -0.29
C VAL A 228 7.42 -3.76 -0.45
N ALA A 229 6.42 -3.10 -1.05
CA ALA A 229 5.11 -3.67 -1.32
C ALA A 229 5.20 -4.93 -2.19
N GLY A 230 4.52 -5.99 -1.78
CA GLY A 230 4.51 -7.26 -2.50
C GLY A 230 5.74 -8.13 -2.31
N GLU A 231 6.82 -7.63 -1.66
CA GLU A 231 8.07 -8.39 -1.49
C GLU A 231 8.43 -8.63 -0.02
N THR A 232 8.26 -7.62 0.84
CA THR A 232 8.61 -7.74 2.25
C THR A 232 7.53 -8.50 3.02
N VAL A 233 7.90 -9.58 3.69
CA VAL A 233 7.03 -10.26 4.66
C VAL A 233 7.02 -9.42 5.94
N ILE A 234 5.84 -8.95 6.34
CA ILE A 234 5.67 -8.13 7.56
C ILE A 234 5.29 -8.96 8.78
N ALA A 235 4.72 -10.13 8.57
CA ALA A 235 4.41 -11.11 9.63
C ALA A 235 4.16 -12.48 9.02
N ARG A 236 4.17 -13.53 9.87
CA ARG A 236 3.60 -14.85 9.57
C ARG A 236 2.55 -15.21 10.59
N ILE A 237 1.41 -15.66 10.10
CA ILE A 237 0.26 -16.03 10.94
C ILE A 237 0.69 -17.03 12.02
N GLY A 238 0.42 -16.70 13.27
CA GLY A 238 0.79 -17.50 14.44
C GLY A 238 2.24 -17.38 14.87
N GLN A 239 3.06 -16.53 14.22
CA GLN A 239 4.43 -16.26 14.65
C GLN A 239 4.43 -15.42 15.93
N GLN A 240 5.06 -15.94 16.99
CA GLN A 240 5.16 -15.31 18.29
C GLN A 240 6.59 -14.92 18.68
N ARG A 241 7.54 -15.03 17.75
CA ARG A 241 8.91 -14.65 18.01
C ARG A 241 9.10 -13.15 17.83
N LEU A 242 9.52 -12.48 18.90
CA LEU A 242 10.04 -11.11 18.79
C LEU A 242 11.34 -11.09 18.00
N ILE A 243 11.48 -10.11 17.14
CA ILE A 243 12.73 -9.79 16.46
C ILE A 243 13.33 -8.54 17.08
N GLU A 244 14.64 -8.54 17.23
CA GLU A 244 15.40 -7.39 17.74
C GLU A 244 16.31 -6.86 16.64
N GLY A 245 16.51 -5.56 16.60
CA GLY A 245 17.39 -4.90 15.66
C GLY A 245 18.09 -3.71 16.30
N VAL A 246 19.19 -3.31 15.72
CA VAL A 246 19.97 -2.14 16.15
C VAL A 246 20.04 -1.14 15.02
N ALA A 247 19.65 0.11 15.28
CA ALA A 247 19.86 1.20 14.34
C ALA A 247 21.36 1.52 14.25
N GLN A 248 21.92 1.53 13.04
CA GLN A 248 23.33 1.84 12.75
C GLN A 248 23.42 2.98 11.74
#